data_46f7105f8e162fe8c40a6b8964850b09
#
_entry.id   46f7105f8e162fe8c40a6b8964850b09
#
_cell.length_a   1.000
_cell.length_b   1.000
_cell.length_c   1.000
_cell.angle_alpha   90.00
_cell.angle_beta   90.00
_cell.angle_gamma   90.00
#
_symmetry.space_group_name_H-M   'P 1'
#
loop_
_entity.id
_entity.type
_entity.pdbx_description
1 polymer ?
#
loop_
_entity_poly.entity_id
_entity_poly.type
_entity_poly.pdbx_seq_one_letter_code
_entity_poly.pdbx_strand_id
1 'polypeptide(L)'
;MENTYYIIIIGALLFEYILSTVSSVLNMNSITESVPEGFQDHYDEDKYSKSQAYLKDKTRFGLLSGAFSLILTLVVIHSGVFGDLDSFVRENASNSIIAGLIFFGILFIINDIINLPFALYSTFFIEEKYGFNKTTYQTFVIDKLKGYGLTIVFGSLIMIPVLYFFNTYGSNAWWIAWGLITVFIIAVQPLFVNVIAPMFNTFTPLEEGELRTSIENFAKKVNFPIGRIDVMDGSRRSAHSNAYFSGFGKSRRIALFDTLLDKHSTEEIVSVVAHEVGHYKKKHIVTGTALGILETGFMLFVFNYFITDLELFKVFGVEKTSSYCGLIFFGMLYSPVSLLTSIFTTAMSRKNEFEADAYALETTKKEEPLVSMLKGLAASNLSHLTPHPLMVFLSYSHPPVSERIKAVKLL
;
A
#
# COMPACT_ATOMS: atom_id res chain seq x y z
N MET A 1 -26.43 -23.68 -19.02
CA MET A 1 -25.86 -22.37 -19.44
C MET A 1 -24.70 -22.07 -18.48
N GLU A 2 -23.54 -21.74 -19.01
CA GLU A 2 -22.44 -21.33 -18.16
C GLU A 2 -22.83 -20.06 -17.39
N ASN A 3 -22.54 -20.03 -16.10
CA ASN A 3 -22.87 -18.89 -15.26
C ASN A 3 -22.01 -17.68 -15.68
N THR A 4 -22.63 -16.58 -16.09
CA THR A 4 -21.95 -15.37 -16.58
C THR A 4 -20.96 -14.81 -15.56
N TYR A 5 -21.31 -14.83 -14.26
CA TYR A 5 -20.39 -14.38 -13.20
C TYR A 5 -19.12 -15.24 -13.12
N TYR A 6 -19.26 -16.56 -13.30
CA TYR A 6 -18.11 -17.45 -13.36
C TYR A 6 -17.14 -17.05 -14.48
N ILE A 7 -17.66 -16.82 -15.69
CA ILE A 7 -16.81 -16.40 -16.84
C ILE A 7 -16.12 -15.09 -16.55
N ILE A 8 -16.84 -14.10 -15.99
CA ILE A 8 -16.27 -12.79 -15.67
C ILE A 8 -15.18 -12.92 -14.60
N ILE A 9 -15.44 -13.64 -13.51
CA ILE A 9 -14.50 -13.78 -12.38
C ILE A 9 -13.25 -14.52 -12.83
N ILE A 10 -13.41 -15.69 -13.49
CA ILE A 10 -12.23 -16.47 -13.94
C ILE A 10 -11.46 -15.72 -15.02
N GLY A 11 -12.16 -15.11 -15.98
CA GLY A 11 -11.55 -14.31 -17.03
C GLY A 11 -10.75 -13.12 -16.45
N ALA A 12 -11.31 -12.43 -15.47
CA ALA A 12 -10.62 -11.31 -14.77
C ALA A 12 -9.37 -11.79 -14.04
N LEU A 13 -9.47 -12.85 -13.22
CA LEU A 13 -8.32 -13.41 -12.49
C LEU A 13 -7.18 -13.82 -13.43
N LEU A 14 -7.50 -14.51 -14.52
CA LEU A 14 -6.51 -14.91 -15.52
C LEU A 14 -5.91 -13.70 -16.22
N PHE A 15 -6.74 -12.75 -16.63
CA PHE A 15 -6.29 -11.53 -17.32
C PHE A 15 -5.35 -10.71 -16.44
N GLU A 16 -5.72 -10.46 -15.18
CA GLU A 16 -4.89 -9.71 -14.23
C GLU A 16 -3.57 -10.41 -13.96
N TYR A 17 -3.58 -11.73 -13.79
CA TYR A 17 -2.37 -12.51 -13.62
C TYR A 17 -1.45 -12.46 -14.84
N ILE A 18 -2.00 -12.62 -16.05
CA ILE A 18 -1.24 -12.55 -17.30
C ILE A 18 -0.65 -11.14 -17.48
N LEU A 19 -1.46 -10.10 -17.25
CA LEU A 19 -1.03 -8.70 -17.38
C LEU A 19 0.10 -8.38 -16.40
N SER A 20 -0.03 -8.80 -15.13
CA SER A 20 1.00 -8.63 -14.11
C SER A 20 2.28 -9.40 -14.43
N THR A 21 2.14 -10.65 -14.91
CA THR A 21 3.29 -11.49 -15.32
C THR A 21 4.03 -10.87 -16.50
N VAL A 22 3.31 -10.47 -17.56
CA VAL A 22 3.91 -9.82 -18.73
C VAL A 22 4.63 -8.53 -18.32
N SER A 23 3.98 -7.69 -17.53
CA SER A 23 4.57 -6.45 -17.02
C SER A 23 5.84 -6.70 -16.21
N SER A 24 5.83 -7.71 -15.32
CA SER A 24 6.97 -8.08 -14.47
C SER A 24 8.15 -8.63 -15.30
N VAL A 25 7.88 -9.47 -16.28
CA VAL A 25 8.92 -10.02 -17.19
C VAL A 25 9.52 -8.91 -18.06
N LEU A 26 8.71 -8.03 -18.64
CA LEU A 26 9.20 -6.89 -19.41
C LEU A 26 10.05 -5.95 -18.55
N ASN A 27 9.63 -5.71 -17.30
CA ASN A 27 10.39 -4.89 -16.36
C ASN A 27 11.72 -5.54 -15.95
N MET A 28 11.76 -6.86 -15.79
CA MET A 28 13.01 -7.58 -15.55
C MET A 28 13.94 -7.55 -16.78
N ASN A 29 13.39 -7.54 -17.99
CA ASN A 29 14.16 -7.49 -19.23
C ASN A 29 14.61 -6.06 -19.60
N SER A 30 14.12 -5.01 -18.94
CA SER A 30 14.56 -3.62 -19.11
C SER A 30 15.82 -3.26 -18.30
N ILE A 31 16.40 -4.23 -17.62
CA ILE A 31 17.67 -4.10 -16.90
C ILE A 31 18.80 -3.80 -17.87
N THR A 32 19.58 -2.75 -17.59
CA THR A 32 20.78 -2.38 -18.36
C THR A 32 22.04 -3.00 -17.75
N GLU A 33 23.08 -3.23 -18.54
CA GLU A 33 24.32 -3.84 -18.06
C GLU A 33 25.19 -2.87 -17.26
N SER A 34 25.11 -1.56 -17.57
CA SER A 34 25.89 -0.51 -16.93
C SER A 34 25.01 0.51 -16.22
N VAL A 35 25.60 1.24 -15.30
CA VAL A 35 24.93 2.34 -14.57
C VAL A 35 24.41 3.37 -15.58
N PRO A 36 23.12 3.72 -15.56
CA PRO A 36 22.58 4.74 -16.45
C PRO A 36 23.29 6.10 -16.27
N GLU A 37 23.37 6.84 -17.37
CA GLU A 37 23.98 8.15 -17.38
C GLU A 37 23.37 9.09 -16.31
N GLY A 38 24.23 9.80 -15.61
CA GLY A 38 23.83 10.71 -14.54
C GLY A 38 23.62 10.08 -13.16
N PHE A 39 23.89 8.77 -12.98
CA PHE A 39 23.81 8.10 -11.69
C PHE A 39 25.14 7.60 -11.13
N GLN A 40 26.26 7.81 -11.85
CA GLN A 40 27.58 7.31 -11.51
C GLN A 40 28.14 7.93 -10.20
N ASP A 41 27.63 9.06 -9.77
CA ASP A 41 27.93 9.73 -8.51
C ASP A 41 27.34 9.03 -7.27
N HIS A 42 26.29 8.18 -7.45
CA HIS A 42 25.59 7.48 -6.36
C HIS A 42 25.63 5.95 -6.50
N TYR A 43 25.96 5.45 -7.71
CA TYR A 43 26.10 4.03 -8.00
C TYR A 43 27.48 3.75 -8.58
N ASP A 44 28.23 2.86 -7.96
CA ASP A 44 29.28 2.10 -8.60
C ASP A 44 28.69 0.85 -9.30
N GLU A 45 29.51 0.15 -10.09
CA GLU A 45 29.07 -1.04 -10.83
C GLU A 45 28.60 -2.17 -9.90
N ASP A 46 29.22 -2.35 -8.74
CA ASP A 46 28.87 -3.38 -7.77
C ASP A 46 27.51 -3.11 -7.16
N LYS A 47 27.27 -1.88 -6.73
CA LYS A 47 25.99 -1.45 -6.14
C LYS A 47 24.87 -1.51 -7.18
N TYR A 48 25.16 -1.15 -8.43
CA TYR A 48 24.21 -1.25 -9.51
C TYR A 48 23.87 -2.71 -9.83
N SER A 49 24.88 -3.58 -9.98
CA SER A 49 24.69 -5.02 -10.14
C SER A 49 23.87 -5.63 -9.01
N LYS A 50 24.13 -5.22 -7.76
CA LYS A 50 23.35 -5.62 -6.59
C LYS A 50 21.87 -5.20 -6.72
N SER A 51 21.59 -3.97 -7.19
CA SER A 51 20.20 -3.50 -7.38
C SER A 51 19.46 -4.32 -8.43
N GLN A 52 20.13 -4.69 -9.52
CA GLN A 52 19.57 -5.51 -10.58
C GLN A 52 19.32 -6.96 -10.11
N ALA A 53 20.25 -7.53 -9.33
CA ALA A 53 20.08 -8.84 -8.72
C ALA A 53 18.89 -8.86 -7.73
N TYR A 54 18.75 -7.82 -6.92
CA TYR A 54 17.63 -7.65 -6.01
C TYR A 54 16.28 -7.61 -6.76
N LEU A 55 16.19 -6.81 -7.82
CA LEU A 55 15.02 -6.77 -8.68
C LEU A 55 14.67 -8.16 -9.25
N LYS A 56 15.67 -8.87 -9.79
CA LYS A 56 15.49 -10.21 -10.37
C LYS A 56 14.97 -11.20 -9.34
N ASP A 57 15.56 -11.24 -8.13
CA ASP A 57 15.14 -12.17 -7.09
C ASP A 57 13.72 -11.85 -6.60
N LYS A 58 13.40 -10.58 -6.37
CA LYS A 58 12.03 -10.16 -6.00
C LYS A 58 11.01 -10.50 -7.08
N THR A 59 11.35 -10.23 -8.34
CA THR A 59 10.43 -10.49 -9.46
C THR A 59 10.18 -11.99 -9.62
N ARG A 60 11.23 -12.84 -9.60
CA ARG A 60 11.09 -14.30 -9.69
C ARG A 60 10.25 -14.86 -8.55
N PHE A 61 10.51 -14.39 -7.34
CA PHE A 61 9.73 -14.80 -6.18
C PHE A 61 8.27 -14.32 -6.28
N GLY A 62 8.04 -13.07 -6.74
CA GLY A 62 6.71 -12.53 -6.97
C GLY A 62 5.93 -13.32 -8.04
N LEU A 63 6.57 -13.73 -9.12
CA LEU A 63 5.96 -14.58 -10.15
C LEU A 63 5.56 -15.96 -9.59
N LEU A 64 6.43 -16.58 -8.78
CA LEU A 64 6.13 -17.87 -8.14
C LEU A 64 4.97 -17.75 -7.16
N SER A 65 5.00 -16.76 -6.26
CA SER A 65 3.94 -16.55 -5.27
C SER A 65 2.61 -16.15 -5.93
N GLY A 66 2.66 -15.38 -7.02
CA GLY A 66 1.47 -15.01 -7.80
C GLY A 66 0.85 -16.23 -8.50
N ALA A 67 1.66 -17.09 -9.11
CA ALA A 67 1.17 -18.35 -9.71
C ALA A 67 0.52 -19.25 -8.66
N PHE A 68 1.17 -19.41 -7.51
CA PHE A 68 0.61 -20.19 -6.40
C PHE A 68 -0.72 -19.60 -5.92
N SER A 69 -0.81 -18.27 -5.74
CA SER A 69 -2.04 -17.59 -5.31
C SER A 69 -3.18 -17.78 -6.31
N LEU A 70 -2.91 -17.65 -7.63
CA LEU A 70 -3.90 -17.88 -8.67
C LEU A 70 -4.42 -19.33 -8.63
N ILE A 71 -3.51 -20.31 -8.64
CA ILE A 71 -3.88 -21.73 -8.60
C ILE A 71 -4.71 -22.03 -7.35
N LEU A 72 -4.29 -21.54 -6.18
CA LEU A 72 -5.03 -21.73 -4.94
C LEU A 72 -6.44 -21.10 -5.03
N THR A 73 -6.55 -19.89 -5.54
CA THR A 73 -7.86 -19.20 -5.71
C THR A 73 -8.77 -20.00 -6.63
N LEU A 74 -8.26 -20.49 -7.76
CA LEU A 74 -9.02 -21.32 -8.68
C LEU A 74 -9.48 -22.65 -8.02
N VAL A 75 -8.58 -23.31 -7.28
CA VAL A 75 -8.91 -24.53 -6.53
C VAL A 75 -9.99 -24.23 -5.50
N VAL A 76 -9.88 -23.16 -4.73
CA VAL A 76 -10.87 -22.79 -3.71
C VAL A 76 -12.24 -22.47 -4.32
N ILE A 77 -12.28 -21.77 -5.48
CA ILE A 77 -13.55 -21.50 -6.18
C ILE A 77 -14.22 -22.81 -6.61
N HIS A 78 -13.46 -23.80 -7.10
CA HIS A 78 -14.01 -25.05 -7.65
C HIS A 78 -14.26 -26.16 -6.61
N SER A 79 -13.65 -26.04 -5.42
CA SER A 79 -13.70 -27.10 -4.39
C SER A 79 -15.00 -27.14 -3.59
N GLY A 80 -15.85 -26.08 -3.68
CA GLY A 80 -17.05 -25.95 -2.84
C GLY A 80 -16.76 -25.52 -1.39
N VAL A 81 -15.50 -25.27 -1.04
CA VAL A 81 -15.08 -24.92 0.33
C VAL A 81 -15.82 -23.69 0.89
N PHE A 82 -16.22 -22.75 0.06
CA PHE A 82 -17.02 -21.61 0.52
C PHE A 82 -18.43 -22.03 0.95
N GLY A 83 -19.03 -22.98 0.25
CA GLY A 83 -20.34 -23.56 0.62
C GLY A 83 -20.27 -24.35 1.93
N ASP A 84 -19.21 -25.16 2.10
CA ASP A 84 -18.99 -25.91 3.33
C ASP A 84 -18.76 -24.96 4.52
N LEU A 85 -17.95 -23.91 4.32
CA LEU A 85 -17.70 -22.90 5.34
C LEU A 85 -18.97 -22.09 5.67
N ASP A 86 -19.75 -21.68 4.68
CA ASP A 86 -21.04 -20.98 4.90
C ASP A 86 -22.00 -21.86 5.71
N SER A 87 -22.12 -23.15 5.37
CA SER A 87 -22.94 -24.11 6.11
C SER A 87 -22.45 -24.26 7.55
N PHE A 88 -21.15 -24.46 7.74
CA PHE A 88 -20.55 -24.56 9.08
C PHE A 88 -20.84 -23.33 9.95
N VAL A 89 -20.63 -22.11 9.44
CA VAL A 89 -20.85 -20.91 10.26
C VAL A 89 -22.33 -20.65 10.54
N ARG A 90 -23.23 -21.02 9.63
CA ARG A 90 -24.70 -20.92 9.86
C ARG A 90 -25.19 -21.85 10.95
N GLU A 91 -24.65 -23.08 11.01
CA GLU A 91 -25.03 -24.07 12.00
C GLU A 91 -24.48 -23.76 13.40
N ASN A 92 -23.30 -23.10 13.49
CA ASN A 92 -22.60 -22.89 14.74
C ASN A 92 -22.70 -21.45 15.30
N ALA A 93 -23.31 -20.51 14.56
CA ALA A 93 -23.45 -19.13 15.00
C ALA A 93 -24.89 -18.83 15.47
N SER A 94 -25.01 -18.02 16.53
CA SER A 94 -26.30 -17.63 17.09
C SER A 94 -27.08 -16.63 16.20
N ASN A 95 -26.39 -15.93 15.30
CA ASN A 95 -27.00 -15.00 14.35
C ASN A 95 -26.05 -14.74 13.16
N SER A 96 -26.55 -14.08 12.12
CA SER A 96 -25.83 -13.82 10.88
C SER A 96 -24.61 -12.89 11.01
N ILE A 97 -24.59 -12.01 12.01
CA ILE A 97 -23.43 -11.14 12.25
C ILE A 97 -22.28 -11.97 12.81
N ILE A 98 -22.56 -12.82 13.80
CA ILE A 98 -21.56 -13.73 14.39
C ILE A 98 -21.09 -14.73 13.34
N ALA A 99 -22.00 -15.28 12.50
CA ALA A 99 -21.62 -16.12 11.38
C ALA A 99 -20.63 -15.43 10.44
N GLY A 100 -20.88 -14.17 10.08
CA GLY A 100 -19.98 -13.37 9.25
C GLY A 100 -18.63 -13.11 9.90
N LEU A 101 -18.58 -12.79 11.20
CA LEU A 101 -17.30 -12.60 11.91
C LEU A 101 -16.49 -13.88 11.98
N ILE A 102 -17.11 -15.03 12.23
CA ILE A 102 -16.44 -16.34 12.22
C ILE A 102 -15.96 -16.66 10.80
N PHE A 103 -16.77 -16.43 9.78
CA PHE A 103 -16.44 -16.64 8.37
C PHE A 103 -15.18 -15.85 7.97
N PHE A 104 -15.17 -14.53 8.21
CA PHE A 104 -14.00 -13.69 7.94
C PHE A 104 -12.80 -14.07 8.79
N GLY A 105 -13.01 -14.41 10.06
CA GLY A 105 -11.94 -14.85 10.96
C GLY A 105 -11.25 -16.12 10.48
N ILE A 106 -12.01 -17.13 10.05
CA ILE A 106 -11.47 -18.38 9.48
C ILE A 106 -10.70 -18.09 8.18
N LEU A 107 -11.29 -17.33 7.26
CA LEU A 107 -10.61 -16.96 6.01
C LEU A 107 -9.33 -16.17 6.27
N PHE A 108 -9.34 -15.24 7.21
CA PHE A 108 -8.16 -14.47 7.61
C PHE A 108 -7.03 -15.38 8.12
N ILE A 109 -7.36 -16.29 9.05
CA ILE A 109 -6.37 -17.20 9.64
C ILE A 109 -5.79 -18.15 8.57
N ILE A 110 -6.65 -18.75 7.74
CA ILE A 110 -6.22 -19.66 6.67
C ILE A 110 -5.32 -18.91 5.68
N ASN A 111 -5.74 -17.74 5.23
CA ASN A 111 -4.95 -16.92 4.31
C ASN A 111 -3.59 -16.54 4.93
N ASP A 112 -3.55 -16.17 6.21
CA ASP A 112 -2.30 -15.81 6.89
C ASP A 112 -1.36 -17.01 7.03
N ILE A 113 -1.88 -18.20 7.40
CA ILE A 113 -1.07 -19.43 7.50
C ILE A 113 -0.47 -19.79 6.13
N ILE A 114 -1.25 -19.68 5.05
CA ILE A 114 -0.80 -19.99 3.69
C ILE A 114 0.28 -19.00 3.23
N ASN A 115 0.13 -17.71 3.57
CA ASN A 115 1.08 -16.66 3.17
C ASN A 115 2.30 -16.56 4.10
N LEU A 116 2.28 -17.16 5.28
CA LEU A 116 3.38 -17.09 6.24
C LEU A 116 4.74 -17.59 5.68
N PRO A 117 4.83 -18.72 4.96
CA PRO A 117 6.09 -19.16 4.35
C PRO A 117 6.66 -18.13 3.35
N PHE A 118 5.78 -17.50 2.55
CA PHE A 118 6.19 -16.47 1.58
C PHE A 118 6.71 -15.21 2.29
N ALA A 119 6.03 -14.77 3.36
CA ALA A 119 6.47 -13.64 4.16
C ALA A 119 7.82 -13.89 4.84
N LEU A 120 8.02 -15.09 5.41
CA LEU A 120 9.29 -15.50 6.02
C LEU A 120 10.42 -15.54 4.98
N TYR A 121 10.18 -16.13 3.81
CA TYR A 121 11.18 -16.20 2.75
C TYR A 121 11.55 -14.81 2.22
N SER A 122 10.55 -13.96 1.98
CA SER A 122 10.79 -12.57 1.55
C SER A 122 11.66 -11.82 2.55
N THR A 123 11.29 -11.87 3.85
CA THR A 123 11.97 -11.10 4.90
C THR A 123 13.35 -11.65 5.23
N PHE A 124 13.45 -12.95 5.53
CA PHE A 124 14.68 -13.54 6.09
C PHE A 124 15.61 -14.15 5.04
N PHE A 125 15.19 -14.24 3.77
CA PHE A 125 16.08 -14.66 2.69
C PHE A 125 16.34 -13.54 1.69
N ILE A 126 15.30 -12.96 1.08
CA ILE A 126 15.50 -11.95 0.05
C ILE A 126 16.01 -10.66 0.68
N GLU A 127 15.27 -10.04 1.59
CA GLU A 127 15.67 -8.76 2.21
C GLU A 127 16.98 -8.89 3.00
N GLU A 128 17.23 -10.03 3.66
CA GLU A 128 18.48 -10.34 4.35
C GLU A 128 19.66 -10.40 3.39
N LYS A 129 19.53 -11.13 2.26
CA LYS A 129 20.58 -11.27 1.23
C LYS A 129 21.08 -9.92 0.72
N TYR A 130 20.19 -8.94 0.62
CA TYR A 130 20.53 -7.61 0.13
C TYR A 130 20.84 -6.60 1.24
N GLY A 131 20.76 -7.01 2.50
CA GLY A 131 21.13 -6.23 3.68
C GLY A 131 20.01 -5.29 4.17
N PHE A 132 18.78 -5.47 3.67
CA PHE A 132 17.65 -4.67 4.09
C PHE A 132 16.97 -5.18 5.35
N ASN A 133 16.93 -6.48 5.58
CA ASN A 133 16.32 -7.00 6.80
C ASN A 133 17.14 -6.65 8.04
N LYS A 134 16.48 -6.06 9.03
CA LYS A 134 16.97 -5.83 10.40
C LYS A 134 16.04 -6.43 11.44
N THR A 135 14.93 -7.04 10.96
CA THR A 135 13.92 -7.66 11.80
C THR A 135 14.42 -8.98 12.36
N THR A 136 14.32 -9.17 13.68
CA THR A 136 14.53 -10.48 14.31
C THR A 136 13.26 -11.33 14.21
N TYR A 137 13.39 -12.67 14.34
CA TYR A 137 12.22 -13.56 14.41
C TYR A 137 11.26 -13.17 15.55
N GLN A 138 11.79 -12.74 16.68
CA GLN A 138 10.98 -12.26 17.81
C GLN A 138 10.19 -11.00 17.43
N THR A 139 10.84 -10.01 16.81
CA THR A 139 10.17 -8.79 16.34
C THR A 139 9.08 -9.13 15.32
N PHE A 140 9.37 -10.03 14.38
CA PHE A 140 8.40 -10.48 13.38
C PHE A 140 7.15 -11.09 14.02
N VAL A 141 7.31 -11.99 14.99
CA VAL A 141 6.18 -12.62 15.70
C VAL A 141 5.39 -11.59 16.51
N ILE A 142 6.07 -10.72 17.25
CA ILE A 142 5.40 -9.67 18.05
C ILE A 142 4.61 -8.72 17.14
N ASP A 143 5.18 -8.33 16.01
CA ASP A 143 4.50 -7.43 15.05
C ASP A 143 3.28 -8.12 14.42
N LYS A 144 3.35 -9.43 14.12
CA LYS A 144 2.19 -10.21 13.68
C LYS A 144 1.09 -10.25 14.76
N LEU A 145 1.45 -10.51 16.01
CA LEU A 145 0.47 -10.54 17.10
C LEU A 145 -0.21 -9.18 17.31
N LYS A 146 0.54 -8.07 17.24
CA LYS A 146 -0.02 -6.71 17.24
C LYS A 146 -0.95 -6.49 16.05
N GLY A 147 -0.54 -6.94 14.85
CA GLY A 147 -1.35 -6.89 13.64
C GLY A 147 -2.67 -7.63 13.79
N TYR A 148 -2.66 -8.83 14.37
CA TYR A 148 -3.89 -9.59 14.66
C TYR A 148 -4.81 -8.84 15.63
N GLY A 149 -4.26 -8.27 16.72
CA GLY A 149 -5.02 -7.45 17.65
C GLY A 149 -5.69 -6.25 16.95
N LEU A 150 -4.96 -5.54 16.10
CA LEU A 150 -5.50 -4.42 15.32
C LEU A 150 -6.57 -4.89 14.33
N THR A 151 -6.35 -6.01 13.63
CA THR A 151 -7.33 -6.59 12.70
C THR A 151 -8.62 -6.98 13.41
N ILE A 152 -8.55 -7.59 14.59
CA ILE A 152 -9.73 -7.93 15.38
C ILE A 152 -10.47 -6.66 15.79
N VAL A 153 -9.78 -5.66 16.35
CA VAL A 153 -10.41 -4.43 16.84
C VAL A 153 -11.03 -3.64 15.67
N PHE A 154 -10.25 -3.27 14.66
CA PHE A 154 -10.73 -2.43 13.56
C PHE A 154 -11.62 -3.19 12.59
N GLY A 155 -11.31 -4.47 12.34
CA GLY A 155 -12.16 -5.34 11.53
C GLY A 155 -13.55 -5.49 12.15
N SER A 156 -13.65 -5.79 13.43
CA SER A 156 -14.94 -5.88 14.12
C SER A 156 -15.68 -4.54 14.16
N LEU A 157 -14.96 -3.44 14.42
CA LEU A 157 -15.54 -2.09 14.46
C LEU A 157 -16.22 -1.69 13.14
N ILE A 158 -15.71 -2.18 12.00
CA ILE A 158 -16.28 -1.92 10.68
C ILE A 158 -17.29 -3.00 10.31
N MET A 159 -16.93 -4.29 10.45
CA MET A 159 -17.72 -5.38 9.91
C MET A 159 -19.03 -5.58 10.65
N ILE A 160 -19.07 -5.40 11.98
CA ILE A 160 -20.31 -5.54 12.75
C ILE A 160 -21.40 -4.57 12.25
N PRO A 161 -21.16 -3.26 12.18
CA PRO A 161 -22.17 -2.34 11.66
C PRO A 161 -22.48 -2.55 10.18
N VAL A 162 -21.49 -2.85 9.33
CA VAL A 162 -21.72 -3.13 7.91
C VAL A 162 -22.66 -4.30 7.73
N LEU A 163 -22.36 -5.45 8.37
CA LEU A 163 -23.23 -6.62 8.32
C LEU A 163 -24.61 -6.32 8.90
N TYR A 164 -24.69 -5.59 10.01
CA TYR A 164 -25.95 -5.19 10.60
C TYR A 164 -26.80 -4.36 9.63
N PHE A 165 -26.21 -3.36 8.98
CA PHE A 165 -26.93 -2.49 8.05
C PHE A 165 -27.43 -3.26 6.84
N PHE A 166 -26.59 -4.08 6.21
CA PHE A 166 -27.01 -4.88 5.06
C PHE A 166 -28.08 -5.91 5.41
N ASN A 167 -28.06 -6.50 6.61
CA ASN A 167 -29.06 -7.43 7.06
C ASN A 167 -30.41 -6.77 7.45
N THR A 168 -30.35 -5.48 7.87
CA THR A 168 -31.54 -4.80 8.43
C THR A 168 -32.20 -3.88 7.42
N TYR A 169 -31.43 -3.13 6.63
CA TYR A 169 -31.94 -2.06 5.77
C TYR A 169 -31.98 -2.41 4.28
N GLY A 170 -31.50 -3.60 3.88
CA GLY A 170 -31.55 -4.09 2.50
C GLY A 170 -30.96 -3.08 1.50
N SER A 171 -31.76 -2.67 0.51
CA SER A 171 -31.33 -1.74 -0.55
C SER A 171 -30.90 -0.34 -0.09
N ASN A 172 -31.22 0.05 1.14
CA ASN A 172 -30.79 1.33 1.71
C ASN A 172 -29.48 1.21 2.54
N ALA A 173 -28.91 0.01 2.66
CA ALA A 173 -27.74 -0.22 3.51
C ALA A 173 -26.47 0.45 2.98
N TRP A 174 -26.28 0.51 1.66
CA TRP A 174 -25.04 0.94 1.04
C TRP A 174 -24.62 2.36 1.43
N TRP A 175 -25.55 3.33 1.46
CA TRP A 175 -25.21 4.70 1.81
C TRP A 175 -24.96 4.89 3.32
N ILE A 176 -25.64 4.09 4.18
CA ILE A 176 -25.40 4.08 5.63
C ILE A 176 -24.01 3.50 5.91
N ALA A 177 -23.69 2.35 5.30
CA ALA A 177 -22.36 1.73 5.39
C ALA A 177 -21.27 2.66 4.83
N TRP A 178 -21.53 3.34 3.72
CA TRP A 178 -20.62 4.33 3.15
C TRP A 178 -20.36 5.48 4.12
N GLY A 179 -21.40 6.04 4.74
CA GLY A 179 -21.26 7.08 5.76
C GLY A 179 -20.41 6.63 6.94
N LEU A 180 -20.64 5.42 7.46
CA LEU A 180 -19.85 4.82 8.53
C LEU A 180 -18.37 4.68 8.13
N ILE A 181 -18.12 4.09 6.97
CA ILE A 181 -16.74 3.87 6.47
C ILE A 181 -16.06 5.21 6.21
N THR A 182 -16.78 6.22 5.73
CA THR A 182 -16.25 7.58 5.56
C THR A 182 -15.78 8.16 6.89
N VAL A 183 -16.61 8.07 7.93
CA VAL A 183 -16.22 8.52 9.28
C VAL A 183 -15.00 7.77 9.77
N PHE A 184 -14.94 6.45 9.55
CA PHE A 184 -13.80 5.64 9.93
C PHE A 184 -12.53 6.05 9.16
N ILE A 185 -12.58 6.25 7.84
CA ILE A 185 -11.44 6.69 7.01
C ILE A 185 -10.85 8.00 7.55
N ILE A 186 -11.71 8.96 7.91
CA ILE A 186 -11.27 10.25 8.47
C ILE A 186 -10.69 10.07 9.87
N ALA A 187 -11.32 9.27 10.73
CA ALA A 187 -10.91 9.07 12.10
C ALA A 187 -9.62 8.24 12.25
N VAL A 188 -9.38 7.28 11.34
CA VAL A 188 -8.20 6.41 11.44
C VAL A 188 -6.89 7.15 11.16
N GLN A 189 -6.90 8.23 10.39
CA GLN A 189 -5.67 8.97 10.05
C GLN A 189 -4.97 9.56 11.29
N PRO A 190 -5.60 10.37 12.15
CA PRO A 190 -4.97 10.83 13.39
C PRO A 190 -4.66 9.69 14.38
N LEU A 191 -5.46 8.63 14.36
CA LEU A 191 -5.24 7.46 15.20
C LEU A 191 -3.98 6.69 14.76
N PHE A 192 -3.74 6.57 13.45
CA PHE A 192 -2.52 5.98 12.92
C PHE A 192 -1.28 6.69 13.44
N VAL A 193 -1.24 8.02 13.36
CA VAL A 193 -0.08 8.83 13.76
C VAL A 193 0.21 8.75 15.26
N ASN A 194 -0.85 8.81 16.08
CA ASN A 194 -0.70 8.98 17.51
C ASN A 194 -0.74 7.67 18.31
N VAL A 195 -1.29 6.60 17.75
CA VAL A 195 -1.48 5.32 18.46
C VAL A 195 -0.86 4.17 17.66
N ILE A 196 -1.27 3.96 16.40
CA ILE A 196 -0.88 2.75 15.67
C ILE A 196 0.62 2.75 15.36
N ALA A 197 1.15 3.83 14.75
CA ALA A 197 2.57 3.90 14.41
C ALA A 197 3.49 3.79 15.64
N PRO A 198 3.19 4.43 16.80
CA PRO A 198 3.96 4.25 18.03
C PRO A 198 3.90 2.86 18.67
N MET A 199 2.92 2.01 18.30
CA MET A 199 2.91 0.61 18.75
C MET A 199 4.03 -0.22 18.10
N PHE A 200 4.47 0.18 16.91
CA PHE A 200 5.49 -0.53 16.13
C PHE A 200 6.86 0.13 16.23
N ASN A 201 6.92 1.44 16.22
CA ASN A 201 8.17 2.21 16.15
C ASN A 201 8.28 3.19 17.31
N THR A 202 9.51 3.47 17.69
CA THR A 202 9.83 4.54 18.65
C THR A 202 10.02 5.85 17.90
N PHE A 203 9.45 6.93 18.43
CA PHE A 203 9.59 8.27 17.89
C PHE A 203 10.25 9.16 18.95
N THR A 204 11.40 9.70 18.61
CA THR A 204 12.14 10.64 19.45
C THR A 204 12.16 12.02 18.79
N PRO A 205 11.97 13.12 19.53
CA PRO A 205 12.13 14.45 18.93
C PRO A 205 13.51 14.60 18.28
N LEU A 206 13.54 15.22 17.10
CA LEU A 206 14.82 15.57 16.45
C LEU A 206 15.61 16.50 17.38
N GLU A 207 16.86 16.16 17.63
CA GLU A 207 17.75 16.93 18.50
C GLU A 207 17.97 18.36 17.98
N GLU A 208 18.25 19.28 18.91
CA GLU A 208 18.65 20.65 18.56
C GLU A 208 19.96 20.62 17.77
N GLY A 209 20.00 21.37 16.67
CA GLY A 209 21.16 21.39 15.81
C GLY A 209 20.87 22.03 14.46
N GLU A 210 21.84 21.94 13.56
CA GLU A 210 21.80 22.57 12.24
C GLU A 210 20.60 22.06 11.41
N LEU A 211 20.39 20.74 11.40
CA LEU A 211 19.29 20.14 10.64
C LEU A 211 17.93 20.64 11.12
N ARG A 212 17.67 20.58 12.44
CA ARG A 212 16.42 21.04 13.01
C ARG A 212 16.17 22.51 12.71
N THR A 213 17.19 23.35 12.93
CA THR A 213 17.12 24.78 12.63
C THR A 213 16.81 25.04 11.15
N SER A 214 17.44 24.28 10.26
CA SER A 214 17.23 24.40 8.80
C SER A 214 15.81 24.03 8.40
N ILE A 215 15.24 22.93 8.95
CA ILE A 215 13.85 22.52 8.72
C ILE A 215 12.87 23.57 9.27
N GLU A 216 13.10 24.08 10.48
CA GLU A 216 12.24 25.10 11.09
C GLU A 216 12.27 26.42 10.31
N ASN A 217 13.44 26.85 9.82
CA ASN A 217 13.60 28.04 8.99
C ASN A 217 12.88 27.87 7.64
N PHE A 218 13.02 26.70 7.00
CA PHE A 218 12.29 26.38 5.79
C PHE A 218 10.78 26.45 6.02
N ALA A 219 10.30 25.82 7.08
CA ALA A 219 8.86 25.81 7.40
C ALA A 219 8.29 27.22 7.67
N LYS A 220 9.04 28.06 8.40
CA LYS A 220 8.69 29.48 8.60
C LYS A 220 8.62 30.21 7.27
N LYS A 221 9.61 30.03 6.38
CA LYS A 221 9.68 30.66 5.05
C LYS A 221 8.41 30.35 4.21
N VAL A 222 7.93 29.11 4.26
CA VAL A 222 6.75 28.68 3.46
C VAL A 222 5.42 28.75 4.23
N ASN A 223 5.40 29.37 5.41
CA ASN A 223 4.23 29.43 6.28
C ASN A 223 3.60 28.05 6.50
N PHE A 224 4.43 27.09 6.85
CA PHE A 224 4.00 25.73 7.18
C PHE A 224 4.10 25.51 8.69
N PRO A 225 2.97 25.34 9.40
CA PRO A 225 2.99 25.11 10.85
C PRO A 225 3.42 23.68 11.13
N ILE A 226 4.69 23.51 11.53
CA ILE A 226 5.21 22.23 12.03
C ILE A 226 4.70 22.03 13.47
N GLY A 227 4.09 20.88 13.75
CA GLY A 227 3.76 20.48 15.12
C GLY A 227 4.95 19.80 15.81
N ARG A 228 5.50 18.77 15.16
CA ARG A 228 6.63 17.96 15.65
C ARG A 228 7.52 17.52 14.50
N ILE A 229 8.82 17.46 14.77
CA ILE A 229 9.82 16.81 13.93
C ILE A 229 10.38 15.66 14.76
N ASP A 230 10.11 14.43 14.36
CA ASP A 230 10.52 13.24 15.09
C ASP A 230 11.46 12.39 14.23
N VAL A 231 12.40 11.70 14.88
CA VAL A 231 13.19 10.61 14.32
C VAL A 231 12.50 9.30 14.67
N MET A 232 12.28 8.45 13.67
CA MET A 232 11.70 7.13 13.83
C MET A 232 12.79 6.06 13.73
N ASP A 233 12.76 5.06 14.62
CA ASP A 233 13.68 3.91 14.65
C ASP A 233 13.42 2.91 13.51
N GLY A 234 13.45 3.39 12.26
CA GLY A 234 13.24 2.56 11.06
C GLY A 234 14.27 1.45 10.93
N SER A 235 15.51 1.73 11.31
CA SER A 235 16.65 0.79 11.30
C SER A 235 16.42 -0.47 12.14
N ARG A 236 15.48 -0.46 13.05
CA ARG A 236 15.09 -1.64 13.85
C ARG A 236 14.50 -2.76 12.98
N ARG A 237 13.91 -2.43 11.84
CA ARG A 237 13.23 -3.39 10.94
C ARG A 237 13.82 -3.44 9.56
N SER A 238 14.27 -2.30 9.05
CA SER A 238 14.73 -2.21 7.68
C SER A 238 15.84 -1.18 7.52
N ALA A 239 16.76 -1.45 6.61
CA ALA A 239 17.77 -0.46 6.21
C ALA A 239 17.28 0.47 5.09
N HIS A 240 16.04 0.37 4.66
CA HIS A 240 15.43 1.32 3.71
C HIS A 240 15.34 2.71 4.32
N SER A 241 15.67 3.72 3.51
CA SER A 241 15.56 5.13 3.90
C SER A 241 14.23 5.70 3.46
N ASN A 242 13.56 6.44 4.35
CA ASN A 242 12.30 7.11 4.05
C ASN A 242 12.05 8.30 4.99
N ALA A 243 11.10 9.16 4.61
CA ALA A 243 10.49 10.16 5.47
C ALA A 243 8.99 10.24 5.11
N TYR A 244 8.16 10.72 6.03
CA TYR A 244 6.78 10.99 5.72
C TYR A 244 6.20 12.10 6.58
N PHE A 245 5.23 12.79 6.01
CA PHE A 245 4.41 13.75 6.72
C PHE A 245 3.07 13.11 7.09
N SER A 246 2.58 13.40 8.29
CA SER A 246 1.30 12.88 8.77
C SER A 246 0.64 13.82 9.79
N GLY A 247 -0.67 13.63 9.98
CA GLY A 247 -1.46 14.40 10.94
C GLY A 247 -2.12 15.67 10.38
N PHE A 248 -3.07 16.21 11.15
CA PHE A 248 -3.85 17.39 10.81
C PHE A 248 -3.72 18.48 11.89
N GLY A 249 -3.84 19.74 11.51
CA GLY A 249 -3.84 20.86 12.45
C GLY A 249 -2.57 20.89 13.33
N LYS A 250 -2.74 20.89 14.63
CA LYS A 250 -1.66 20.93 15.63
C LYS A 250 -0.97 19.58 15.84
N SER A 251 -1.54 18.47 15.36
CA SER A 251 -0.96 17.12 15.48
C SER A 251 -0.05 16.73 14.29
N ARG A 252 0.32 17.70 13.48
CA ARG A 252 1.23 17.49 12.35
C ARG A 252 2.60 17.02 12.81
N ARG A 253 3.07 15.98 12.16
CA ARG A 253 4.37 15.36 12.41
C ARG A 253 5.10 15.16 11.09
N ILE A 254 6.37 15.56 11.07
CA ILE A 254 7.34 15.08 10.09
C ILE A 254 8.09 13.95 10.79
N ALA A 255 8.07 12.75 10.23
CA ALA A 255 8.82 11.60 10.72
C ALA A 255 9.97 11.33 9.74
N LEU A 256 11.19 11.48 10.22
CA LEU A 256 12.42 11.17 9.49
C LEU A 256 12.92 9.81 9.99
N PHE A 257 13.22 8.88 9.09
CA PHE A 257 13.84 7.63 9.49
C PHE A 257 15.27 7.87 9.91
N ASP A 258 15.73 7.21 10.96
CA ASP A 258 17.13 7.23 11.38
C ASP A 258 18.06 6.85 10.21
N THR A 259 17.70 5.86 9.40
CA THR A 259 18.41 5.46 8.18
C THR A 259 18.50 6.55 7.11
N LEU A 260 17.61 7.54 7.11
CA LEU A 260 17.69 8.70 6.22
C LEU A 260 18.73 9.70 6.75
N LEU A 261 18.72 9.96 8.06
CA LEU A 261 19.63 10.90 8.71
C LEU A 261 21.12 10.48 8.57
N ASP A 262 21.36 9.16 8.61
CA ASP A 262 22.71 8.60 8.52
C ASP A 262 23.35 8.73 7.12
N LYS A 263 22.53 8.91 6.06
CA LYS A 263 22.96 8.78 4.67
C LYS A 263 22.91 10.08 3.87
N HIS A 264 22.24 11.10 4.39
CA HIS A 264 21.94 12.32 3.65
C HIS A 264 22.39 13.58 4.38
N SER A 265 22.80 14.57 3.60
CA SER A 265 23.19 15.89 4.13
C SER A 265 21.96 16.68 4.63
N THR A 266 22.22 17.70 5.45
CA THR A 266 21.18 18.63 5.92
C THR A 266 20.36 19.22 4.76
N GLU A 267 21.02 19.60 3.66
CA GLU A 267 20.34 20.22 2.51
C GLU A 267 19.46 19.23 1.74
N GLU A 268 19.90 17.98 1.59
CA GLU A 268 19.13 16.90 1.00
C GLU A 268 17.88 16.58 1.86
N ILE A 269 18.04 16.50 3.18
CA ILE A 269 16.90 16.26 4.10
C ILE A 269 15.91 17.43 4.07
N VAL A 270 16.37 18.68 3.99
CA VAL A 270 15.50 19.83 3.80
C VAL A 270 14.74 19.74 2.46
N SER A 271 15.36 19.20 1.41
CA SER A 271 14.69 18.96 0.12
C SER A 271 13.61 17.88 0.22
N VAL A 272 13.84 16.80 1.00
CA VAL A 272 12.80 15.81 1.35
C VAL A 272 11.63 16.49 2.06
N VAL A 273 11.92 17.28 3.09
CA VAL A 273 10.88 17.98 3.85
C VAL A 273 10.11 18.96 2.96
N ALA A 274 10.79 19.64 2.04
CA ALA A 274 10.15 20.56 1.10
C ALA A 274 9.20 19.82 0.14
N HIS A 275 9.59 18.64 -0.32
CA HIS A 275 8.74 17.76 -1.13
C HIS A 275 7.49 17.31 -0.33
N GLU A 276 7.64 16.85 0.91
CA GLU A 276 6.53 16.47 1.78
C GLU A 276 5.57 17.64 2.06
N VAL A 277 6.13 18.84 2.28
CA VAL A 277 5.33 20.06 2.42
C VAL A 277 4.61 20.41 1.10
N GLY A 278 5.21 20.09 -0.04
CA GLY A 278 4.58 20.20 -1.36
C GLY A 278 3.29 19.39 -1.45
N HIS A 279 3.31 18.11 -1.04
CA HIS A 279 2.10 17.29 -0.97
C HIS A 279 1.01 17.92 -0.10
N TYR A 280 1.37 18.48 1.03
CA TYR A 280 0.43 19.16 1.90
C TYR A 280 -0.15 20.45 1.25
N LYS A 281 0.69 21.32 0.71
CA LYS A 281 0.30 22.60 0.11
C LYS A 281 -0.57 22.42 -1.12
N LYS A 282 -0.30 21.41 -1.93
CA LYS A 282 -1.08 21.01 -3.10
C LYS A 282 -2.32 20.20 -2.73
N LYS A 283 -2.54 19.89 -1.43
CA LYS A 283 -3.70 19.15 -0.89
C LYS A 283 -3.82 17.71 -1.42
N HIS A 284 -2.72 17.06 -1.81
CA HIS A 284 -2.73 15.72 -2.39
C HIS A 284 -3.38 14.70 -1.46
N ILE A 285 -3.12 14.78 -0.13
CA ILE A 285 -3.75 13.91 0.87
C ILE A 285 -5.27 14.09 0.89
N VAL A 286 -5.75 15.34 0.85
CA VAL A 286 -7.20 15.64 0.86
C VAL A 286 -7.87 15.10 -0.39
N THR A 287 -7.27 15.35 -1.57
CA THR A 287 -7.79 14.88 -2.85
C THR A 287 -7.81 13.36 -2.92
N GLY A 288 -6.71 12.69 -2.49
CA GLY A 288 -6.65 11.23 -2.44
C GLY A 288 -7.69 10.62 -1.49
N THR A 289 -7.85 11.21 -0.28
CA THR A 289 -8.88 10.78 0.68
C THR A 289 -10.29 10.95 0.10
N ALA A 290 -10.59 12.08 -0.54
CA ALA A 290 -11.90 12.32 -1.16
C ALA A 290 -12.20 11.31 -2.27
N LEU A 291 -11.21 11.01 -3.12
CA LEU A 291 -11.36 9.99 -4.17
C LEU A 291 -11.58 8.60 -3.59
N GLY A 292 -10.84 8.20 -2.57
CA GLY A 292 -11.05 6.91 -1.89
C GLY A 292 -12.43 6.80 -1.24
N ILE A 293 -12.95 7.89 -0.67
CA ILE A 293 -14.33 7.95 -0.14
C ILE A 293 -15.35 7.77 -1.27
N LEU A 294 -15.18 8.44 -2.41
CA LEU A 294 -16.07 8.33 -3.56
C LEU A 294 -16.02 6.91 -4.17
N GLU A 295 -14.84 6.34 -4.33
CA GLU A 295 -14.64 4.97 -4.82
C GLU A 295 -15.32 3.95 -3.90
N THR A 296 -15.15 4.09 -2.58
CA THR A 296 -15.82 3.24 -1.60
C THR A 296 -17.35 3.35 -1.71
N GLY A 297 -17.87 4.56 -1.89
CA GLY A 297 -19.31 4.79 -2.09
C GLY A 297 -19.82 4.12 -3.37
N PHE A 298 -19.10 4.28 -4.47
CA PHE A 298 -19.43 3.65 -5.74
C PHE A 298 -19.39 2.11 -5.62
N MET A 299 -18.35 1.56 -5.01
CA MET A 299 -18.23 0.12 -4.77
C MET A 299 -19.41 -0.43 -3.96
N LEU A 300 -19.78 0.23 -2.85
CA LEU A 300 -20.91 -0.20 -2.02
C LEU A 300 -22.26 -0.03 -2.73
N PHE A 301 -22.40 1.02 -3.53
CA PHE A 301 -23.59 1.20 -4.38
C PHE A 301 -23.74 0.05 -5.37
N VAL A 302 -22.67 -0.31 -6.07
CA VAL A 302 -22.69 -1.44 -7.02
C VAL A 302 -22.90 -2.76 -6.26
N PHE A 303 -22.22 -2.98 -5.14
CA PHE A 303 -22.39 -4.16 -4.29
C PHE A 303 -23.85 -4.40 -3.90
N ASN A 304 -24.60 -3.35 -3.64
CA ASN A 304 -26.01 -3.45 -3.25
C ASN A 304 -26.89 -4.17 -4.26
N TYR A 305 -26.53 -4.20 -5.54
CA TYR A 305 -27.25 -4.94 -6.58
C TYR A 305 -26.91 -6.42 -6.59
N PHE A 306 -25.72 -6.81 -6.13
CA PHE A 306 -25.22 -8.19 -6.20
C PHE A 306 -25.40 -8.97 -4.91
N ILE A 307 -25.64 -8.30 -3.77
CA ILE A 307 -25.71 -8.93 -2.45
C ILE A 307 -26.82 -9.99 -2.33
N THR A 308 -27.88 -9.86 -3.14
CA THR A 308 -29.03 -10.78 -3.16
C THR A 308 -29.08 -11.66 -4.40
N ASP A 309 -28.13 -11.53 -5.31
CA ASP A 309 -28.11 -12.29 -6.56
C ASP A 309 -27.54 -13.69 -6.34
N LEU A 310 -28.43 -14.69 -6.21
CA LEU A 310 -28.07 -16.07 -5.94
C LEU A 310 -27.15 -16.68 -7.02
N GLU A 311 -27.22 -16.21 -8.28
CA GLU A 311 -26.37 -16.72 -9.35
C GLU A 311 -24.89 -16.40 -9.11
N LEU A 312 -24.58 -15.26 -8.46
CA LEU A 312 -23.21 -14.97 -8.01
C LEU A 312 -22.75 -15.97 -6.95
N PHE A 313 -23.61 -16.32 -5.99
CA PHE A 313 -23.26 -17.24 -4.89
C PHE A 313 -23.07 -18.68 -5.38
N LYS A 314 -23.83 -19.12 -6.38
CA LYS A 314 -23.67 -20.44 -6.99
C LYS A 314 -22.29 -20.67 -7.61
N VAL A 315 -21.61 -19.62 -8.08
CA VAL A 315 -20.21 -19.71 -8.57
C VAL A 315 -19.29 -20.33 -7.52
N PHE A 316 -19.58 -20.07 -6.25
CA PHE A 316 -18.76 -20.47 -5.10
C PHE A 316 -19.35 -21.64 -4.31
N GLY A 317 -20.36 -22.32 -4.87
CA GLY A 317 -21.02 -23.47 -4.22
C GLY A 317 -21.90 -23.09 -3.02
N VAL A 318 -22.32 -21.82 -2.92
CA VAL A 318 -23.18 -21.33 -1.83
C VAL A 318 -24.64 -21.28 -2.29
N GLU A 319 -25.53 -21.95 -1.56
CA GLU A 319 -26.94 -22.11 -1.93
C GLU A 319 -27.85 -20.98 -1.40
N LYS A 320 -27.39 -20.23 -0.41
CA LYS A 320 -28.20 -19.18 0.23
C LYS A 320 -27.38 -17.89 0.31
N THR A 321 -27.99 -16.77 -0.05
CA THR A 321 -27.35 -15.47 0.06
C THR A 321 -27.06 -15.09 1.51
N SER A 322 -25.95 -14.37 1.71
CA SER A 322 -25.55 -13.75 2.98
C SER A 322 -24.67 -12.53 2.71
N SER A 323 -24.75 -11.53 3.57
CA SER A 323 -23.96 -10.30 3.42
C SER A 323 -22.45 -10.58 3.47
N TYR A 324 -22.02 -11.51 4.31
CA TYR A 324 -20.59 -11.83 4.48
C TYR A 324 -20.01 -12.59 3.27
N CYS A 325 -20.69 -13.60 2.73
CA CYS A 325 -20.28 -14.26 1.48
C CYS A 325 -20.32 -13.27 0.31
N GLY A 326 -21.41 -12.47 0.22
CA GLY A 326 -21.59 -11.49 -0.83
C GLY A 326 -20.44 -10.48 -0.90
N LEU A 327 -19.90 -10.01 0.22
CA LEU A 327 -18.74 -9.11 0.25
C LEU A 327 -17.49 -9.73 -0.39
N ILE A 328 -17.21 -11.02 -0.14
CA ILE A 328 -16.07 -11.72 -0.74
C ILE A 328 -16.30 -11.96 -2.23
N PHE A 329 -17.47 -12.51 -2.60
CA PHE A 329 -17.77 -12.89 -3.98
C PHE A 329 -17.88 -11.67 -4.91
N PHE A 330 -18.52 -10.62 -4.41
CA PHE A 330 -18.55 -9.35 -5.12
C PHE A 330 -17.15 -8.73 -5.25
N GLY A 331 -16.31 -8.84 -4.23
CA GLY A 331 -14.91 -8.38 -4.32
C GLY A 331 -14.17 -9.01 -5.49
N MET A 332 -14.36 -10.31 -5.73
CA MET A 332 -13.78 -11.00 -6.89
C MET A 332 -14.41 -10.55 -8.22
N LEU A 333 -15.73 -10.34 -8.24
CA LEU A 333 -16.44 -9.84 -9.43
C LEU A 333 -16.04 -8.38 -9.77
N TYR A 334 -15.73 -7.57 -8.76
CA TYR A 334 -15.39 -6.16 -8.90
C TYR A 334 -13.92 -5.93 -9.31
N SER A 335 -13.07 -6.97 -9.34
CA SER A 335 -11.64 -6.85 -9.58
C SER A 335 -11.28 -6.11 -10.90
N PRO A 336 -12.01 -6.29 -12.03
CA PRO A 336 -11.71 -5.51 -13.26
C PRO A 336 -11.90 -4.00 -13.08
N VAL A 337 -12.90 -3.61 -12.29
CA VAL A 337 -13.16 -2.19 -11.98
C VAL A 337 -12.05 -1.66 -11.08
N SER A 338 -11.65 -2.44 -10.07
CA SER A 338 -10.51 -2.10 -9.19
C SER A 338 -9.21 -1.92 -9.96
N LEU A 339 -8.95 -2.74 -10.98
CA LEU A 339 -7.78 -2.58 -11.85
C LEU A 339 -7.82 -1.22 -12.58
N LEU A 340 -8.95 -0.85 -13.14
CA LEU A 340 -9.10 0.44 -13.84
C LEU A 340 -8.94 1.64 -12.88
N THR A 341 -9.55 1.55 -11.70
CA THR A 341 -9.43 2.62 -10.69
C THR A 341 -8.00 2.73 -10.16
N SER A 342 -7.29 1.60 -9.99
CA SER A 342 -5.89 1.59 -9.56
C SER A 342 -4.95 2.26 -10.59
N ILE A 343 -5.16 2.04 -11.90
CA ILE A 343 -4.40 2.71 -12.96
C ILE A 343 -4.62 4.23 -12.91
N PHE A 344 -5.86 4.65 -12.71
CA PHE A 344 -6.19 6.08 -12.58
C PHE A 344 -5.54 6.71 -11.34
N THR A 345 -5.66 6.06 -10.18
CA THR A 345 -5.11 6.58 -8.92
C THR A 345 -3.58 6.61 -8.92
N THR A 346 -2.91 5.60 -9.49
CA THR A 346 -1.44 5.61 -9.64
C THR A 346 -0.97 6.68 -10.63
N ALA A 347 -1.70 6.91 -11.72
CA ALA A 347 -1.38 8.00 -12.66
C ALA A 347 -1.50 9.37 -11.98
N MET A 348 -2.54 9.58 -11.16
CA MET A 348 -2.71 10.79 -10.38
C MET A 348 -1.62 10.93 -9.31
N SER A 349 -1.24 9.83 -8.64
CA SER A 349 -0.14 9.82 -7.68
C SER A 349 1.19 10.26 -8.33
N ARG A 350 1.52 9.74 -9.52
CA ARG A 350 2.71 10.16 -10.28
C ARG A 350 2.68 11.65 -10.64
N LYS A 351 1.52 12.19 -11.01
CA LYS A 351 1.36 13.63 -11.24
C LYS A 351 1.64 14.43 -9.96
N ASN A 352 1.11 13.98 -8.84
CA ASN A 352 1.31 14.62 -7.55
C ASN A 352 2.79 14.68 -7.13
N GLU A 353 3.57 13.65 -7.49
CA GLU A 353 5.03 13.62 -7.25
C GLU A 353 5.75 14.74 -8.01
N PHE A 354 5.45 14.93 -9.29
CA PHE A 354 6.01 16.03 -10.08
C PHE A 354 5.64 17.40 -9.50
N GLU A 355 4.41 17.57 -9.04
CA GLU A 355 3.95 18.81 -8.41
C GLU A 355 4.66 19.06 -7.07
N ALA A 356 4.96 18.01 -6.30
CA ALA A 356 5.70 18.12 -5.05
C ALA A 356 7.18 18.43 -5.29
N ASP A 357 7.81 17.81 -6.30
CA ASP A 357 9.17 18.14 -6.72
C ASP A 357 9.32 19.59 -7.20
N ALA A 358 8.38 20.04 -8.03
CA ALA A 358 8.33 21.42 -8.50
C ALA A 358 8.20 22.41 -7.33
N TYR A 359 7.33 22.11 -6.35
CA TYR A 359 7.19 22.92 -5.15
C TYR A 359 8.47 22.93 -4.31
N ALA A 360 9.13 21.77 -4.15
CA ALA A 360 10.40 21.70 -3.43
C ALA A 360 11.48 22.57 -4.08
N LEU A 361 11.63 22.49 -5.41
CA LEU A 361 12.57 23.32 -6.16
C LEU A 361 12.22 24.82 -6.06
N GLU A 362 10.97 25.17 -6.26
CA GLU A 362 10.50 26.56 -6.19
C GLU A 362 10.79 27.22 -4.84
N THR A 363 10.59 26.46 -3.75
CA THR A 363 10.68 27.00 -2.39
C THR A 363 12.08 26.94 -1.81
N THR A 364 12.87 25.91 -2.14
CA THR A 364 14.26 25.81 -1.70
C THR A 364 15.21 26.64 -2.58
N LYS A 365 14.91 26.78 -3.88
CA LYS A 365 15.79 27.34 -4.91
C LYS A 365 17.13 26.58 -5.04
N LYS A 366 17.13 25.30 -4.69
CA LYS A 366 18.32 24.44 -4.68
C LYS A 366 18.05 23.17 -5.50
N GLU A 367 18.49 23.18 -6.77
CA GLU A 367 18.33 22.03 -7.67
C GLU A 367 19.21 20.85 -7.25
N GLU A 368 20.51 21.12 -7.00
CA GLU A 368 21.51 20.08 -6.74
C GLU A 368 21.16 19.21 -5.52
N PRO A 369 20.80 19.73 -4.33
CA PRO A 369 20.38 18.92 -3.19
C PRO A 369 19.12 18.09 -3.47
N LEU A 370 18.16 18.61 -4.23
CA LEU A 370 16.95 17.87 -4.59
C LEU A 370 17.28 16.71 -5.53
N VAL A 371 18.10 16.92 -6.54
CA VAL A 371 18.56 15.89 -7.47
C VAL A 371 19.41 14.83 -6.76
N SER A 372 20.36 15.27 -5.92
CA SER A 372 21.22 14.38 -5.12
C SER A 372 20.37 13.52 -4.17
N MET A 373 19.39 14.10 -3.50
CA MET A 373 18.44 13.39 -2.65
C MET A 373 17.70 12.30 -3.40
N LEU A 374 17.14 12.60 -4.59
CA LEU A 374 16.42 11.63 -5.41
C LEU A 374 17.30 10.45 -5.81
N LYS A 375 18.55 10.72 -6.23
CA LYS A 375 19.54 9.69 -6.55
C LYS A 375 19.95 8.88 -5.32
N GLY A 376 20.23 9.57 -4.21
CA GLY A 376 20.64 8.95 -2.95
C GLY A 376 19.58 8.01 -2.38
N LEU A 377 18.30 8.41 -2.40
CA LEU A 377 17.19 7.54 -2.00
C LEU A 377 17.06 6.32 -2.93
N ALA A 378 17.18 6.51 -4.26
CA ALA A 378 17.16 5.39 -5.20
C ALA A 378 18.29 4.41 -4.92
N ALA A 379 19.51 4.92 -4.69
CA ALA A 379 20.69 4.11 -4.41
C ALA A 379 20.60 3.40 -3.05
N SER A 380 20.11 4.08 -2.03
CA SER A 380 19.92 3.51 -0.68
C SER A 380 18.87 2.38 -0.66
N ASN A 381 17.86 2.45 -1.53
CA ASN A 381 16.78 1.51 -1.61
C ASN A 381 16.94 0.48 -2.75
N LEU A 382 18.07 0.47 -3.46
CA LEU A 382 18.35 -0.40 -4.63
C LEU A 382 17.23 -0.33 -5.67
N SER A 383 16.72 0.87 -5.94
CA SER A 383 15.61 1.09 -6.85
C SER A 383 15.98 0.76 -8.30
N HIS A 384 15.02 0.27 -9.08
CA HIS A 384 15.21 0.04 -10.52
C HIS A 384 15.22 1.37 -11.27
N LEU A 385 16.35 1.69 -11.94
CA LEU A 385 16.56 2.98 -12.60
C LEU A 385 15.96 3.08 -14.01
N THR A 386 15.72 1.93 -14.65
CA THR A 386 15.22 1.82 -16.04
C THR A 386 13.95 0.96 -16.12
N PRO A 387 12.89 1.23 -15.33
CA PRO A 387 11.70 0.39 -15.33
C PRO A 387 10.99 0.44 -16.70
N HIS A 388 10.37 -0.70 -17.05
CA HIS A 388 9.59 -0.78 -18.28
C HIS A 388 8.32 0.09 -18.21
N PRO A 389 7.96 0.85 -19.28
CA PRO A 389 6.81 1.76 -19.27
C PRO A 389 5.48 1.09 -18.87
N LEU A 390 5.24 -0.16 -19.26
CA LEU A 390 4.04 -0.90 -18.87
C LEU A 390 3.98 -1.11 -17.34
N MET A 391 5.12 -1.43 -16.70
CA MET A 391 5.19 -1.57 -15.24
C MET A 391 4.93 -0.23 -14.56
N VAL A 392 5.50 0.85 -15.07
CA VAL A 392 5.24 2.21 -14.56
C VAL A 392 3.77 2.57 -14.69
N PHE A 393 3.17 2.31 -15.85
CA PHE A 393 1.76 2.60 -16.10
C PHE A 393 0.82 1.85 -15.16
N LEU A 394 1.05 0.56 -14.95
CA LEU A 394 0.15 -0.32 -14.17
C LEU A 394 0.33 -0.19 -12.65
N SER A 395 1.57 0.01 -12.16
CA SER A 395 1.87 -0.30 -10.76
C SER A 395 2.64 0.80 -10.01
N TYR A 396 3.31 1.72 -10.70
CA TYR A 396 4.12 2.73 -10.02
C TYR A 396 3.26 3.89 -9.51
N SER A 397 3.27 4.09 -8.20
CA SER A 397 2.70 5.29 -7.57
C SER A 397 3.62 6.51 -7.65
N HIS A 398 4.93 6.29 -7.84
CA HIS A 398 5.94 7.32 -8.03
C HIS A 398 6.55 7.19 -9.43
N PRO A 399 6.82 8.29 -10.13
CA PRO A 399 7.54 8.22 -11.41
C PRO A 399 8.95 7.65 -11.23
N PRO A 400 9.54 7.06 -12.28
CA PRO A 400 10.95 6.70 -12.26
C PRO A 400 11.83 7.90 -11.86
N VAL A 401 12.86 7.63 -11.05
CA VAL A 401 13.75 8.70 -10.55
C VAL A 401 14.38 9.50 -11.70
N SER A 402 14.74 8.83 -12.79
CA SER A 402 15.27 9.48 -14.01
C SER A 402 14.28 10.49 -14.62
N GLU A 403 12.97 10.20 -14.61
CA GLU A 403 11.94 11.13 -15.09
C GLU A 403 11.75 12.30 -14.14
N ARG A 404 11.77 12.07 -12.82
CA ARG A 404 11.68 13.13 -11.80
C ARG A 404 12.86 14.09 -11.94
N ILE A 405 14.10 13.58 -12.03
CA ILE A 405 15.30 14.38 -12.22
C ILE A 405 15.23 15.21 -13.50
N LYS A 406 14.80 14.59 -14.61
CA LYS A 406 14.60 15.30 -15.88
C LYS A 406 13.59 16.44 -15.75
N ALA A 407 12.46 16.19 -15.08
CA ALA A 407 11.45 17.23 -14.84
C ALA A 407 11.98 18.37 -13.98
N VAL A 408 12.71 18.07 -12.89
CA VAL A 408 13.34 19.09 -12.01
C VAL A 408 14.31 19.98 -12.79
N LYS A 409 15.11 19.40 -13.70
CA LYS A 409 16.09 20.16 -14.51
C LYS A 409 15.47 21.02 -15.62
N LEU A 410 14.20 20.81 -15.96
CA LEU A 410 13.48 21.58 -16.96
C LEU A 410 12.70 22.76 -16.37
N LEU A 411 12.59 22.86 -15.04
CA LEU A 411 11.95 23.96 -14.30
C LEU A 411 12.92 25.10 -14.01
#